data_f82cb7cc73c9f9fb80891dd194d64d96
#
_entry.id   f82cb7cc73c9f9fb80891dd194d64d96
#
_cell.length_a   1.000
_cell.length_b   1.000
_cell.length_c   1.000
_cell.angle_alpha   90.00
_cell.angle_beta   90.00
_cell.angle_gamma   90.00
#
_symmetry.space_group_name_H-M   'P 1'
#
loop_
_entity.id
_entity.type
_entity.pdbx_description
1 polymer ?
#
loop_
_entity_poly.entity_id
_entity_poly.type
_entity_poly.pdbx_seq_one_letter_code
_entity_poly.pdbx_strand_id
1 'polypeptide(L)'
;AQAMLETGYLQFNGDVSAGQCNFGGMGATGNGVPGDSYKNVHEGLLAQAQHLRVYTGNTPLTSIVDKRFGDWLLNRQKANPATTIGKLVGSWAMSPTYADQIVSILNRL
;
A
#
# COMPACT_ATOMS: atom_id res chain seq x y z
N ALA A 1 1.05 10.25 3.66
CA ALA A 1 1.76 10.51 2.40
C ALA A 1 1.46 9.45 1.34
N GLN A 2 1.68 8.16 1.66
CA GLN A 2 1.46 7.10 0.68
C GLN A 2 0.01 7.07 0.17
N ALA A 3 -0.99 7.15 1.05
CA ALA A 3 -2.38 7.19 0.64
C ALA A 3 -2.69 8.39 -0.26
N MET A 4 -2.09 9.54 0.00
CA MET A 4 -2.25 10.73 -0.85
C MET A 4 -1.66 10.50 -2.24
N LEU A 5 -0.49 9.88 -2.33
CA LEU A 5 0.13 9.56 -3.61
C LEU A 5 -0.70 8.53 -4.40
N GLU A 6 -1.09 7.43 -3.73
CA GLU A 6 -1.79 6.33 -4.37
C GLU A 6 -3.19 6.70 -4.86
N THR A 7 -3.85 7.65 -4.23
CA THR A 7 -5.21 8.07 -4.57
C THR A 7 -5.26 9.39 -5.35
N GLY A 8 -4.11 9.98 -5.68
CA GLY A 8 -4.09 11.31 -6.28
C GLY A 8 -4.75 12.35 -5.40
N TYR A 9 -4.35 12.42 -4.13
CA TYR A 9 -4.92 13.32 -3.12
C TYR A 9 -6.43 13.09 -2.91
N LEU A 10 -6.84 11.82 -2.86
CA LEU A 10 -8.22 11.38 -2.64
C LEU A 10 -9.17 11.70 -3.80
N GLN A 11 -8.64 11.95 -4.99
CA GLN A 11 -9.46 12.17 -6.18
C GLN A 11 -9.85 10.86 -6.89
N PHE A 12 -9.09 9.79 -6.66
CA PHE A 12 -9.39 8.46 -7.19
C PHE A 12 -9.58 8.45 -8.71
N ASN A 13 -8.64 9.03 -9.44
CA ASN A 13 -8.68 9.11 -10.91
C ASN A 13 -8.11 7.87 -11.60
N GLY A 14 -7.58 6.90 -10.83
CA GLY A 14 -7.04 5.65 -11.35
C GLY A 14 -8.05 4.50 -11.32
N ASP A 15 -7.54 3.25 -11.27
CA ASP A 15 -8.35 2.04 -11.32
C ASP A 15 -9.15 1.78 -10.04
N VAL A 16 -8.69 2.33 -8.89
CA VAL A 16 -9.37 2.19 -7.61
C VAL A 16 -10.36 3.34 -7.43
N SER A 17 -11.62 3.02 -7.10
CA SER A 17 -12.65 4.01 -6.82
C SER A 17 -12.73 4.36 -5.33
N ALA A 18 -13.31 5.52 -5.01
CA ALA A 18 -13.47 5.97 -3.64
C ALA A 18 -14.28 4.99 -2.77
N GLY A 19 -15.32 4.36 -3.36
CA GLY A 19 -16.17 3.41 -2.65
C GLY A 19 -15.48 2.14 -2.19
N GLN A 20 -14.29 1.84 -2.72
CA GLN A 20 -13.53 0.64 -2.34
C GLN A 20 -12.78 0.82 -1.02
N CYS A 21 -12.57 2.04 -0.53
CA CYS A 21 -11.77 2.33 0.66
C CYS A 21 -10.36 1.72 0.60
N ASN A 22 -9.80 1.61 -0.59
CA ASN A 22 -8.46 1.08 -0.83
C ASN A 22 -7.51 2.25 -1.08
N PHE A 23 -6.76 2.65 -0.06
CA PHE A 23 -5.91 3.83 -0.11
C PHE A 23 -4.47 3.54 -0.52
N GLY A 24 -4.12 2.28 -0.70
CA GLY A 24 -2.77 1.85 -1.06
C GLY A 24 -2.65 1.22 -2.44
N GLY A 25 -3.72 1.20 -3.23
CA GLY A 25 -3.73 0.54 -4.53
C GLY A 25 -3.56 -0.97 -4.45
N MET A 26 -3.87 -1.57 -3.31
CA MET A 26 -3.64 -3.00 -3.06
C MET A 26 -4.46 -3.87 -4.00
N GLY A 27 -3.78 -4.79 -4.69
CA GLY A 27 -4.42 -5.67 -5.67
C GLY A 27 -4.71 -5.03 -7.02
N ALA A 28 -4.51 -3.72 -7.18
CA ALA A 28 -4.64 -3.05 -8.47
C ALA A 28 -3.38 -3.31 -9.30
N THR A 29 -3.55 -3.90 -10.48
CA THR A 29 -2.43 -4.27 -11.37
C THR A 29 -2.35 -3.40 -12.62
N GLY A 30 -3.14 -2.34 -12.68
CA GLY A 30 -3.29 -1.49 -13.87
C GLY A 30 -4.31 -2.06 -14.85
N ASN A 31 -4.42 -1.44 -16.02
CA ASN A 31 -5.32 -1.89 -17.11
C ASN A 31 -6.79 -2.05 -16.68
N GLY A 32 -7.28 -1.17 -15.79
CA GLY A 32 -8.67 -1.20 -15.34
C GLY A 32 -8.97 -2.20 -14.22
N VAL A 33 -7.96 -2.89 -13.69
CA VAL A 33 -8.14 -3.82 -12.56
C VAL A 33 -8.31 -3.01 -11.27
N PRO A 34 -9.49 -3.03 -10.61
CA PRO A 34 -9.80 -2.11 -9.52
C PRO A 34 -9.11 -2.44 -8.19
N GLY A 35 -8.52 -3.64 -8.06
CA GLY A 35 -7.93 -4.07 -6.80
C GLY A 35 -8.95 -4.47 -5.75
N ASP A 36 -8.51 -4.55 -4.50
CA ASP A 36 -9.33 -5.00 -3.39
C ASP A 36 -10.24 -3.89 -2.86
N SER A 37 -11.37 -4.30 -2.27
CA SER A 37 -12.31 -3.39 -1.60
C SER A 37 -12.36 -3.69 -0.10
N TYR A 38 -12.56 -2.66 0.70
CA TYR A 38 -12.66 -2.74 2.16
C TYR A 38 -13.97 -2.13 2.64
N LYS A 39 -14.42 -2.58 3.80
CA LYS A 39 -15.75 -2.29 4.35
C LYS A 39 -15.98 -0.80 4.62
N ASN A 40 -14.95 -0.11 5.11
CA ASN A 40 -15.01 1.31 5.46
C ASN A 40 -13.60 1.90 5.45
N VAL A 41 -13.50 3.20 5.71
CA VAL A 41 -12.22 3.92 5.71
C VAL A 41 -11.26 3.34 6.75
N HIS A 42 -11.76 3.06 7.97
CA HIS A 42 -10.94 2.50 9.03
C HIS A 42 -10.31 1.16 8.62
N GLU A 43 -11.11 0.26 8.08
CA GLU A 43 -10.63 -1.06 7.64
C GLU A 43 -9.64 -0.93 6.48
N GLY A 44 -9.92 -0.04 5.52
CA GLY A 44 -9.03 0.20 4.39
C GLY A 44 -7.67 0.76 4.81
N LEU A 45 -7.64 1.71 5.73
CA LEU A 45 -6.38 2.26 6.26
C LEU A 45 -5.64 1.25 7.13
N LEU A 46 -6.37 0.45 7.92
CA LEU A 46 -5.78 -0.63 8.71
C LEU A 46 -5.14 -1.67 7.79
N ALA A 47 -5.82 -2.07 6.72
CA ALA A 47 -5.29 -3.00 5.75
C ALA A 47 -4.00 -2.47 5.11
N GLN A 48 -3.94 -1.19 4.76
CA GLN A 48 -2.74 -0.57 4.22
C GLN A 48 -1.60 -0.59 5.24
N ALA A 49 -1.88 -0.25 6.49
CA ALA A 49 -0.87 -0.28 7.55
C ALA A 49 -0.34 -1.71 7.79
N GLN A 50 -1.23 -2.70 7.80
CA GLN A 50 -0.85 -4.11 7.91
C GLN A 50 0.01 -4.55 6.73
N HIS A 51 -0.35 -4.15 5.52
CA HIS A 51 0.41 -4.47 4.31
C HIS A 51 1.82 -3.87 4.36
N LEU A 52 1.95 -2.59 4.75
CA LEU A 52 3.25 -1.94 4.95
C LEU A 52 4.08 -2.68 6.00
N ARG A 53 3.46 -3.11 7.10
CA ARG A 53 4.16 -3.84 8.13
C ARG A 53 4.73 -5.17 7.61
N VAL A 54 3.98 -5.86 6.77
CA VAL A 54 4.49 -7.09 6.11
C VAL A 54 5.69 -6.77 5.22
N TYR A 55 5.70 -5.66 4.51
CA TYR A 55 6.87 -5.26 3.71
C TYR A 55 8.12 -4.99 4.57
N THR A 56 7.94 -4.64 5.84
CA THR A 56 9.08 -4.53 6.77
C THR A 56 9.55 -5.89 7.31
N GLY A 57 8.95 -7.00 6.88
CA GLY A 57 9.26 -8.34 7.33
C GLY A 57 8.61 -8.71 8.66
N ASN A 58 7.56 -8.01 9.08
CA ASN A 58 6.89 -8.21 10.36
C ASN A 58 5.44 -8.64 10.19
N THR A 59 4.96 -9.45 11.13
CA THR A 59 3.56 -9.88 11.20
C THR A 59 2.66 -8.72 11.61
N PRO A 60 1.43 -8.62 11.08
CA PRO A 60 0.46 -7.66 11.60
C PRO A 60 0.21 -7.83 13.10
N LEU A 61 -0.06 -6.72 13.79
CA LEU A 61 -0.25 -6.68 15.25
C LEU A 61 -1.68 -6.96 15.68
N THR A 62 -2.63 -6.88 14.77
CA THR A 62 -4.06 -7.05 15.03
C THR A 62 -4.66 -8.06 14.08
N SER A 63 -5.96 -8.36 14.24
CA SER A 63 -6.69 -9.22 13.32
C SER A 63 -6.52 -8.74 11.88
N ILE A 64 -6.18 -9.66 10.98
CA ILE A 64 -5.80 -9.33 9.62
C ILE A 64 -7.03 -8.98 8.79
N VAL A 65 -7.04 -7.77 8.25
CA VAL A 65 -8.03 -7.29 7.28
C VAL A 65 -7.43 -7.08 5.89
N ASP A 66 -6.10 -7.04 5.79
CA ASP A 66 -5.38 -6.96 4.53
C ASP A 66 -5.65 -8.20 3.69
N LYS A 67 -6.38 -8.05 2.59
CA LYS A 67 -6.75 -9.14 1.68
C LYS A 67 -5.56 -9.67 0.88
N ARG A 68 -4.45 -8.94 0.87
CA ARG A 68 -3.21 -9.34 0.20
C ARG A 68 -2.24 -10.06 1.12
N PHE A 69 -2.57 -10.17 2.42
CA PHE A 69 -1.72 -10.89 3.37
C PHE A 69 -1.66 -12.38 3.02
N GLY A 70 -0.47 -12.95 3.14
CA GLY A 70 -0.24 -14.37 3.00
C GLY A 70 1.16 -14.71 3.50
N ASP A 71 1.35 -15.95 3.96
CA ASP A 71 2.65 -16.40 4.48
C ASP A 71 3.75 -16.30 3.41
N TRP A 72 3.42 -16.54 2.16
CA TRP A 72 4.38 -16.42 1.06
C TRP A 72 4.93 -15.00 0.96
N LEU A 73 4.07 -13.98 1.10
CA LEU A 73 4.47 -12.58 1.05
C LEU A 73 5.33 -12.24 2.26
N LEU A 74 4.92 -12.65 3.45
CA LEU A 74 5.68 -12.42 4.68
C LEU A 74 7.07 -13.04 4.59
N ASN A 75 7.17 -14.29 4.16
CA ASN A 75 8.44 -14.98 4.03
C ASN A 75 9.35 -14.30 2.99
N ARG A 76 8.78 -13.87 1.87
CA ARG A 76 9.51 -13.12 0.84
C ARG A 76 10.07 -11.82 1.41
N GLN A 77 9.26 -11.09 2.16
CA GLN A 77 9.67 -9.81 2.73
C GLN A 77 10.65 -9.98 3.90
N LYS A 78 10.55 -11.05 4.67
CA LYS A 78 11.56 -11.38 5.69
C LYS A 78 12.94 -11.59 5.08
N ALA A 79 13.01 -12.16 3.88
CA ALA A 79 14.28 -12.36 3.17
C ALA A 79 14.89 -11.04 2.69
N ASN A 80 14.06 -10.03 2.38
CA ASN A 80 14.50 -8.73 1.90
C ASN A 80 13.56 -7.61 2.38
N PRO A 81 13.59 -7.29 3.68
CA PRO A 81 12.65 -6.33 4.26
C PRO A 81 12.88 -4.90 3.79
N ALA A 82 11.79 -4.17 3.61
CA ALA A 82 11.83 -2.74 3.32
C ALA A 82 12.08 -1.97 4.63
N THR A 83 13.34 -1.66 4.90
CA THR A 83 13.76 -0.91 6.10
C THR A 83 13.76 0.61 5.87
N THR A 84 13.54 1.05 4.64
CA THR A 84 13.45 2.47 4.25
C THR A 84 12.35 2.63 3.21
N ILE A 85 11.88 3.88 3.03
CA ILE A 85 10.91 4.20 1.97
C ILE A 85 11.47 3.82 0.59
N GLY A 86 12.77 4.04 0.38
CA GLY A 86 13.43 3.69 -0.88
C GLY A 86 13.30 2.21 -1.26
N LYS A 87 13.22 1.33 -0.27
CA LYS A 87 13.09 -0.11 -0.51
C LYS A 87 11.68 -0.55 -0.90
N LEU A 88 10.71 0.35 -0.89
CA LEU A 88 9.38 0.09 -1.47
C LEU A 88 9.41 0.14 -3.01
N VAL A 89 10.42 0.79 -3.59
CA VAL A 89 10.63 0.77 -5.04
C VAL A 89 11.07 -0.63 -5.45
N GLY A 90 10.37 -1.19 -6.44
CA GLY A 90 10.58 -2.57 -6.90
C GLY A 90 9.84 -3.63 -6.11
N SER A 91 9.13 -3.25 -5.03
CA SER A 91 8.30 -4.17 -4.24
C SER A 91 6.86 -3.71 -4.14
N TRP A 92 6.60 -2.55 -3.51
CA TRP A 92 5.25 -1.97 -3.46
C TRP A 92 4.87 -1.34 -4.81
N ALA A 93 5.76 -0.54 -5.38
CA ALA A 93 5.57 0.10 -6.66
C ALA A 93 6.84 0.03 -7.50
N MET A 94 6.69 -0.05 -8.81
CA MET A 94 7.81 -0.23 -9.74
C MET A 94 8.42 1.10 -10.21
N SER A 95 7.72 2.22 -10.06
CA SER A 95 8.24 3.53 -10.47
C SER A 95 9.51 3.88 -9.70
N PRO A 96 10.61 4.22 -10.38
CA PRO A 96 11.87 4.57 -9.71
C PRO A 96 11.79 5.87 -8.90
N THR A 97 10.76 6.70 -9.13
CA THR A 97 10.55 7.97 -8.42
C THR A 97 9.57 7.84 -7.25
N TYR A 98 9.07 6.64 -6.97
CA TYR A 98 8.02 6.42 -5.96
C TYR A 98 8.43 6.92 -4.57
N ALA A 99 9.64 6.58 -4.13
CA ALA A 99 10.15 7.01 -2.82
C ALA A 99 10.27 8.54 -2.75
N ASP A 100 10.80 9.17 -3.80
CA ASP A 100 10.96 10.63 -3.86
C ASP A 100 9.61 11.34 -3.81
N GLN A 101 8.61 10.79 -4.47
CA GLN A 101 7.24 11.32 -4.44
C GLN A 101 6.64 11.25 -3.04
N ILE A 102 6.82 10.15 -2.32
CA ILE A 102 6.36 10.01 -0.93
C ILE A 102 7.06 11.02 -0.03
N VAL A 103 8.38 11.14 -0.12
CA VAL A 103 9.17 12.08 0.68
C VAL A 103 8.75 13.52 0.39
N SER A 104 8.51 13.86 -0.87
CA SER A 104 8.02 15.18 -1.25
C SER A 104 6.69 15.52 -0.57
N ILE A 105 5.76 14.58 -0.51
CA ILE A 105 4.48 14.77 0.20
C ILE A 105 4.71 14.90 1.70
N LEU A 106 5.54 14.05 2.29
CA LEU A 106 5.87 14.10 3.72
C LEU A 106 6.42 15.48 4.11
N ASN A 107 7.29 16.05 3.29
CA ASN A 107 7.91 17.34 3.55
C ASN A 107 6.92 18.51 3.47
N ARG A 108 5.73 18.31 2.86
CA ARG A 108 4.66 19.31 2.79
C ARG A 108 3.59 19.15 3.88
N LEU A 109 3.63 18.08 4.62
CA LEU A 109 2.74 17.83 5.75
C LEU A 109 3.33 18.44 7.01
#